data_7311bb879efea92f45e7800ac734be46
#
_entry.id   7311bb879efea92f45e7800ac734be46
#
_cell.length_a   1.000
_cell.length_b   1.000
_cell.length_c   1.000
_cell.angle_alpha   90.00
_cell.angle_beta   90.00
_cell.angle_gamma   90.00
#
_symmetry.space_group_name_H-M   'P 1'
#
loop_
_entity.id
_entity.type
_entity.pdbx_description
1 polymer ?
#
loop_
_entity_poly.entity_id
_entity_poly.type
_entity_poly.pdbx_seq_one_letter_code
_entity_poly.pdbx_strand_id
1 'polypeptide(L)'
;MWTILKADGYPAKRELKLGKKHERLVANVLANLRQYADTVSLSNPEQAKRMLSFVHDEKKGLVAIDQRPPKGGVQLRLYVYPQVFARTLHVIAFGDKSSQSDDIRFCHNYIQEIENGKKG
;
A
#
# COMPACT_ATOMS: atom_id res chain seq x y z
N MET A 1 -3.14 -17.34 7.07
CA MET A 1 -3.18 -16.62 5.79
C MET A 1 -3.74 -15.21 6.00
N TRP A 2 -3.21 -14.25 5.29
CA TRP A 2 -3.66 -12.87 5.39
C TRP A 2 -4.63 -12.53 4.25
N THR A 3 -5.64 -11.73 4.56
CA THR A 3 -6.62 -11.26 3.58
C THR A 3 -6.21 -9.88 3.07
N ILE A 4 -6.36 -9.65 1.76
CA ILE A 4 -6.14 -8.34 1.15
C ILE A 4 -7.51 -7.69 0.96
N LEU A 5 -7.70 -6.49 1.51
CA LEU A 5 -8.97 -5.79 1.47
C LEU A 5 -8.76 -4.35 1.02
N LYS A 6 -9.43 -3.96 -0.07
CA LYS A 6 -9.41 -2.55 -0.49
C LYS A 6 -10.31 -1.74 0.44
N ALA A 7 -9.77 -0.62 0.89
CA ALA A 7 -10.49 0.27 1.79
C ALA A 7 -11.63 0.99 1.09
N ASP A 8 -12.64 1.39 1.87
CA ASP A 8 -13.66 2.31 1.38
C ASP A 8 -12.97 3.63 0.99
N GLY A 9 -13.31 4.15 -0.17
CA GLY A 9 -12.67 5.36 -0.67
C GLY A 9 -11.34 5.11 -1.37
N TYR A 10 -10.94 3.86 -1.59
CA TYR A 10 -9.74 3.55 -2.38
C TYR A 10 -9.87 4.21 -3.76
N PRO A 11 -8.83 4.91 -4.25
CA PRO A 11 -8.91 5.68 -5.49
C PRO A 11 -8.83 4.81 -6.74
N ALA A 12 -9.86 4.00 -6.99
CA ALA A 12 -9.90 3.07 -8.13
C ALA A 12 -9.81 3.79 -9.47
N LYS A 13 -10.41 4.97 -9.58
CA LYS A 13 -10.35 5.76 -10.82
C LYS A 13 -8.93 6.27 -11.07
N ARG A 14 -8.23 6.68 -10.02
CA ARG A 14 -6.83 7.10 -10.13
C ARG A 14 -5.94 5.93 -10.57
N GLU A 15 -6.18 4.74 -10.00
CA GLU A 15 -5.44 3.54 -10.40
C GLU A 15 -5.63 3.26 -11.88
N LEU A 16 -6.87 3.32 -12.38
CA LEU A 16 -7.16 3.11 -13.80
C LEU A 16 -6.45 4.14 -14.68
N LYS A 17 -6.52 5.40 -14.29
CA LYS A 17 -5.90 6.49 -15.04
C LYS A 17 -4.38 6.33 -15.09
N LEU A 18 -3.77 6.02 -13.96
CA LEU A 18 -2.33 5.77 -13.90
C LEU A 18 -1.95 4.50 -14.66
N GLY A 19 -2.82 3.49 -14.64
CA GLY A 19 -2.61 2.25 -15.39
C GLY A 19 -2.61 2.46 -16.89
N LYS A 20 -3.46 3.35 -17.41
CA LYS A 20 -3.45 3.68 -18.83
C LYS A 20 -2.19 4.39 -19.24
N LYS A 21 -1.66 5.25 -18.36
CA LYS A 21 -0.49 6.06 -18.63
C LYS A 21 0.83 5.32 -18.35
N HIS A 22 0.82 4.46 -17.35
CA HIS A 22 2.02 3.78 -16.83
C HIS A 22 1.71 2.30 -16.54
N GLU A 23 1.22 1.60 -17.55
CA GLU A 23 0.74 0.22 -17.40
C GLU A 23 1.75 -0.70 -16.73
N ARG A 24 3.01 -0.67 -17.19
CA ARG A 24 4.05 -1.54 -16.64
C ARG A 24 4.38 -1.20 -15.19
N LEU A 25 4.38 0.09 -14.85
CA LEU A 25 4.70 0.50 -13.48
C LEU A 25 3.59 0.10 -12.51
N VAL A 26 2.33 0.23 -12.91
CA VAL A 26 1.20 -0.21 -12.09
C VAL A 26 1.27 -1.73 -11.89
N ALA A 27 1.54 -2.48 -12.95
CA ALA A 27 1.68 -3.94 -12.87
C ALA A 27 2.80 -4.32 -11.89
N ASN A 28 3.91 -3.59 -11.90
CA ASN A 28 5.03 -3.84 -10.99
C ASN A 28 4.65 -3.59 -9.53
N VAL A 29 3.92 -2.50 -9.25
CA VAL A 29 3.45 -2.22 -7.89
C VAL A 29 2.52 -3.32 -7.39
N LEU A 30 1.61 -3.78 -8.24
CA LEU A 30 0.67 -4.84 -7.86
C LEU A 30 1.38 -6.17 -7.64
N ALA A 31 2.40 -6.47 -8.45
CA ALA A 31 3.24 -7.65 -8.24
C ALA A 31 4.00 -7.57 -6.91
N ASN A 32 4.49 -6.38 -6.57
CA ASN A 32 5.17 -6.13 -5.30
C ASN A 32 4.21 -6.28 -4.11
N LEU A 33 2.97 -5.86 -4.27
CA LEU A 33 1.94 -6.07 -3.24
C LEU A 33 1.76 -7.56 -2.99
N ARG A 34 1.68 -8.37 -4.03
CA ARG A 34 1.53 -9.82 -3.89
C ARG A 34 2.72 -10.43 -3.17
N GLN A 35 3.93 -10.03 -3.54
CA GLN A 35 5.14 -10.51 -2.87
C GLN A 35 5.15 -10.11 -1.40
N TYR A 36 4.73 -8.88 -1.09
CA TYR A 36 4.61 -8.42 0.28
C TYR A 36 3.60 -9.28 1.07
N ALA A 37 2.43 -9.52 0.50
CA ALA A 37 1.40 -10.33 1.15
C ALA A 37 1.90 -11.76 1.43
N ASP A 38 2.59 -12.36 0.47
CA ASP A 38 3.16 -13.71 0.64
C ASP A 38 4.21 -13.72 1.74
N THR A 39 5.07 -12.71 1.77
CA THR A 39 6.13 -12.61 2.78
C THR A 39 5.53 -12.39 4.18
N VAL A 40 4.50 -11.55 4.30
CA VAL A 40 3.79 -11.34 5.56
C VAL A 40 3.16 -12.65 6.03
N SER A 41 2.56 -13.41 5.13
CA SER A 41 1.91 -14.69 5.48
C SER A 41 2.91 -15.73 5.97
N LEU A 42 4.12 -15.72 5.41
CA LEU A 42 5.18 -16.68 5.80
C LEU A 42 5.96 -16.22 7.03
N SER A 43 5.88 -14.96 7.37
CA SER A 43 6.61 -14.40 8.51
C SER A 43 5.70 -13.45 9.32
N ASN A 44 5.88 -12.15 9.16
CA ASN A 44 5.04 -11.12 9.79
C ASN A 44 5.34 -9.78 9.13
N PRO A 45 4.52 -8.72 9.39
CA PRO A 45 4.73 -7.41 8.77
C PRO A 45 6.08 -6.78 9.06
N GLU A 46 6.62 -6.93 10.28
CA GLU A 46 7.92 -6.35 10.63
C GLU A 46 9.05 -6.99 9.81
N GLN A 47 9.04 -8.30 9.67
CA GLN A 47 10.03 -9.01 8.86
C GLN A 47 9.90 -8.64 7.39
N ALA A 48 8.68 -8.62 6.86
CA ALA A 48 8.45 -8.25 5.46
C ALA A 48 8.99 -6.85 5.16
N LYS A 49 8.78 -5.91 6.06
CA LYS A 49 9.28 -4.54 5.92
C LYS A 49 10.80 -4.50 5.84
N ARG A 50 11.48 -5.35 6.61
CA ARG A 50 12.95 -5.43 6.61
C ARG A 50 13.50 -6.16 5.39
N MET A 51 12.81 -7.20 4.94
CA MET A 51 13.29 -8.09 3.87
C MET A 51 13.10 -7.50 2.49
N LEU A 52 12.05 -6.70 2.28
CA LEU A 52 11.66 -6.24 0.95
C LEU A 52 12.03 -4.77 0.78
N SER A 53 12.95 -4.50 -0.16
CA SER A 53 13.46 -3.16 -0.39
C SER A 53 12.43 -2.18 -0.91
N PHE A 54 11.34 -2.67 -1.50
CA PHE A 54 10.27 -1.82 -2.03
C PHE A 54 9.21 -1.46 -0.99
N VAL A 55 9.37 -1.89 0.27
CA VAL A 55 8.44 -1.59 1.37
C VAL A 55 9.06 -0.51 2.25
N HIS A 56 8.35 0.60 2.42
CA HIS A 56 8.83 1.75 3.20
C HIS A 56 7.90 2.05 4.36
N ASP A 57 8.48 2.34 5.51
CA ASP A 57 7.72 2.73 6.68
C ASP A 57 7.17 4.15 6.51
N GLU A 58 5.87 4.31 6.69
CA GLU A 58 5.20 5.62 6.62
C GLU A 58 4.60 6.01 7.98
N LYS A 59 5.10 5.38 9.05
CA LYS A 59 4.72 5.63 10.45
C LYS A 59 3.30 5.20 10.78
N LYS A 60 3.04 5.02 12.07
CA LYS A 60 1.73 4.62 12.60
C LYS A 60 1.23 3.30 12.03
N GLY A 61 2.15 2.41 11.66
CA GLY A 61 1.82 1.12 11.09
C GLY A 61 1.58 1.10 9.59
N LEU A 62 1.53 2.25 8.94
CA LEU A 62 1.35 2.36 7.50
C LEU A 62 2.64 2.05 6.76
N VAL A 63 2.55 1.29 5.67
CA VAL A 63 3.68 1.09 4.76
C VAL A 63 3.29 1.53 3.35
N ALA A 64 4.30 1.95 2.60
CA ALA A 64 4.16 2.24 1.17
C ALA A 64 4.89 1.17 0.38
N ILE A 65 4.24 0.67 -0.65
CA ILE A 65 4.82 -0.31 -1.58
C ILE A 65 5.10 0.41 -2.89
N ASP A 66 6.35 0.41 -3.29
CA ASP A 66 6.82 1.11 -4.49
C ASP A 66 7.07 0.11 -5.63
N GLN A 67 7.24 0.66 -6.82
CA GLN A 67 8.00 -0.03 -7.87
C GLN A 67 9.36 0.68 -7.96
N ARG A 68 10.34 0.02 -8.58
CA ARG A 68 11.60 0.67 -8.89
C ARG A 68 11.37 1.51 -10.15
N PRO A 69 11.42 2.86 -10.07
CA PRO A 69 11.17 3.69 -11.25
C PRO A 69 12.34 3.59 -12.21
N PRO A 70 12.11 3.70 -13.52
CA PRO A 70 13.19 3.94 -14.45
C PRO A 70 13.84 5.28 -14.11
N LYS A 71 15.08 5.46 -14.49
CA LYS A 71 15.82 6.68 -14.23
C LYS A 71 15.02 7.89 -14.71
N GLY A 72 14.73 8.83 -13.81
CA GLY A 72 13.92 10.00 -14.12
C GLY A 72 12.43 9.73 -14.29
N GLY A 73 11.97 8.50 -13.98
CA GLY A 73 10.59 8.12 -14.17
C GLY A 73 9.68 8.39 -12.99
N VAL A 74 8.40 8.14 -13.20
CA VAL A 74 7.36 8.29 -12.18
C VAL A 74 7.52 7.19 -11.14
N GLN A 75 7.39 7.57 -9.86
CA GLN A 75 7.36 6.62 -8.76
C GLN A 75 5.93 6.50 -8.24
N LEU A 76 5.36 5.31 -8.36
CA LEU A 76 4.03 5.02 -7.86
C LEU A 76 4.15 4.40 -6.46
N ARG A 77 3.16 4.68 -5.61
CA ARG A 77 3.12 4.17 -4.24
C ARG A 77 1.74 3.64 -3.92
N LEU A 78 1.71 2.44 -3.36
CA LEU A 78 0.50 1.81 -2.86
C LEU A 78 0.60 1.76 -1.34
N TYR A 79 -0.40 2.31 -0.64
CA TYR A 79 -0.36 2.43 0.81
C TYR A 79 -1.18 1.31 1.45
N VAL A 80 -0.53 0.60 2.37
CA VAL A 80 -1.11 -0.60 2.99
C VAL A 80 -0.95 -0.52 4.50
N TYR A 81 -2.01 -0.86 5.22
CA TYR A 81 -1.97 -1.01 6.67
C TYR A 81 -2.15 -2.48 7.04
N PRO A 82 -1.10 -3.14 7.57
CA PRO A 82 -1.23 -4.52 8.04
C PRO A 82 -1.83 -4.53 9.46
N GLN A 83 -3.11 -4.88 9.54
CA GLN A 83 -3.80 -5.04 10.81
C GLN A 83 -3.52 -6.44 11.32
N VAL A 84 -2.60 -6.56 12.27
CA VAL A 84 -2.07 -7.85 12.73
C VAL A 84 -3.14 -8.71 13.39
N PHE A 85 -3.95 -8.11 14.27
CA PHE A 85 -4.98 -8.84 14.99
C PHE A 85 -5.95 -9.54 14.04
N ALA A 86 -6.38 -8.84 13.01
CA ALA A 86 -7.35 -9.37 12.04
C ALA A 86 -6.69 -10.10 10.87
N ARG A 87 -5.36 -10.11 10.80
CA ARG A 87 -4.60 -10.66 9.67
C ARG A 87 -5.11 -10.13 8.33
N THR A 88 -5.30 -8.82 8.27
CA THR A 88 -5.84 -8.16 7.10
C THR A 88 -4.87 -7.07 6.63
N LEU A 89 -4.58 -7.08 5.34
CA LEU A 89 -3.83 -6.02 4.69
C LEU A 89 -4.85 -5.05 4.08
N HIS A 90 -5.00 -3.88 4.70
CA HIS A 90 -5.90 -2.85 4.19
C HIS A 90 -5.16 -2.05 3.14
N VAL A 91 -5.61 -2.14 1.88
CA VAL A 91 -5.04 -1.36 0.77
C VAL A 91 -5.86 -0.07 0.70
N ILE A 92 -5.25 1.05 1.11
CA ILE A 92 -6.01 2.25 1.43
C ILE A 92 -5.93 3.29 0.32
N ALA A 93 -4.75 3.51 -0.26
CA ALA A 93 -4.58 4.57 -1.26
C ALA A 93 -3.51 4.19 -2.27
N PHE A 94 -3.53 4.87 -3.41
CA PHE A 94 -2.59 4.67 -4.49
C PHE A 94 -2.37 6.00 -5.20
N GLY A 95 -1.12 6.34 -5.44
CA GLY A 95 -0.81 7.60 -6.10
C GLY A 95 0.64 7.70 -6.49
N ASP A 96 1.04 8.90 -6.85
CA ASP A 96 2.42 9.23 -7.19
C ASP A 96 2.96 10.25 -6.19
N LYS A 97 4.14 10.80 -6.48
CA LYS A 97 4.79 11.75 -5.59
C LYS A 97 3.94 13.02 -5.39
N SER A 98 3.17 13.43 -6.39
CA SER A 98 2.39 14.67 -6.31
C SER A 98 1.25 14.61 -5.31
N SER A 99 0.73 13.41 -5.03
CA SER A 99 -0.36 13.21 -4.08
C SER A 99 0.10 12.65 -2.74
N GLN A 100 1.40 12.45 -2.55
CA GLN A 100 1.95 11.69 -1.43
C GLN A 100 1.51 12.21 -0.07
N SER A 101 1.63 13.51 0.19
CA SER A 101 1.28 14.08 1.50
C SER A 101 -0.20 13.88 1.83
N ASP A 102 -1.06 14.13 0.85
CA ASP A 102 -2.51 13.97 1.04
C ASP A 102 -2.88 12.49 1.21
N ASP A 103 -2.24 11.61 0.45
CA ASP A 103 -2.49 10.18 0.55
C ASP A 103 -2.10 9.64 1.93
N ILE A 104 -0.95 10.06 2.45
CA ILE A 104 -0.50 9.62 3.78
C ILE A 104 -1.45 10.12 4.86
N ARG A 105 -1.90 11.37 4.76
CA ARG A 105 -2.86 11.93 5.72
C ARG A 105 -4.17 11.17 5.69
N PHE A 106 -4.68 10.89 4.51
CA PHE A 106 -5.90 10.10 4.34
C PHE A 106 -5.73 8.71 4.97
N CYS A 107 -4.58 8.08 4.74
CA CYS A 107 -4.30 6.76 5.29
C CYS A 107 -4.23 6.76 6.81
N HIS A 108 -3.56 7.75 7.40
CA HIS A 108 -3.47 7.83 8.86
C HIS A 108 -4.85 8.03 9.50
N ASN A 109 -5.71 8.83 8.87
CA ASN A 109 -7.09 9.00 9.37
C ASN A 109 -7.87 7.70 9.24
N TYR A 110 -7.71 6.99 8.14
CA TYR A 110 -8.39 5.72 7.92
C TYR A 110 -7.95 4.67 8.95
N ILE A 111 -6.64 4.59 9.22
CA ILE A 111 -6.09 3.67 10.24
C ILE A 111 -6.71 3.99 11.60
N GLN A 112 -6.82 5.25 11.95
CA GLN A 112 -7.40 5.65 13.22
C GLN A 112 -8.86 5.18 13.33
N GLU A 113 -9.63 5.28 12.25
CA GLU A 113 -11.00 4.78 12.20
C GLU A 113 -11.07 3.27 12.36
N ILE A 114 -10.14 2.53 11.74
CA ILE A 114 -10.02 1.08 11.91
C ILE A 114 -9.77 0.75 13.39
N GLU A 115 -8.77 1.41 13.99
CA GLU A 115 -8.38 1.16 15.37
C GLU A 115 -9.49 1.54 16.36
N ASN A 116 -10.34 2.49 16.01
CA ASN A 116 -11.49 2.89 16.82
C ASN A 116 -12.72 2.01 16.57
N GLY A 117 -12.60 0.98 15.72
CA GLY A 117 -13.70 0.07 15.44
C GLY A 117 -14.78 0.63 14.51
N LYS A 118 -14.51 1.74 13.83
CA LYS A 118 -15.50 2.36 12.92
C LYS A 118 -15.45 1.77 11.52
N LYS A 119 -14.36 1.11 11.17
CA LYS A 119 -14.18 0.47 9.87
C LYS A 119 -13.58 -0.90 10.06
N GLY A 120 -13.94 -1.76 9.16
CA GLY A 120 -13.59 -3.11 9.13
C GLY A 120 -12.57 -3.82 9.32
#